data_9e2150aabe6cfe1eaaa1ed470e23dfb5
#
_entry.id   9e2150aabe6cfe1eaaa1ed470e23dfb5
#
_cell.length_a   1.000
_cell.length_b   1.000
_cell.length_c   1.000
_cell.angle_alpha   90.00
_cell.angle_beta   90.00
_cell.angle_gamma   90.00
#
_symmetry.space_group_name_H-M   'P 1'
#
loop_
_entity.id
_entity.type
_entity.pdbx_description
1 polymer ?
#
loop_
_entity_poly.entity_id
_entity_poly.type
_entity_poly.pdbx_seq_one_letter_code
_entity_poly.pdbx_strand_id
1 'polypeptide(L)'
;MNKSQALTDFQLNCQKYYICYSLAAMGLKEFVDKFSKLHPNRANSLIVGAGHPDDGKWHGSINIGELLDASQPDGTFLDTIAKSFISTIYSSWDEYYRNSIADEAGVEQKKVISNLMGDLRHIRHCIVHKKSILSNEPEKLKEISWKLVAGPLCISDEMLQELMDQVNKMTVSIEGP
;
A
#
# COMPACT_ATOMS: atom_id res chain seq x y z
N MET A 1 4.09 23.76 21.04
CA MET A 1 4.94 22.55 21.00
C MET A 1 5.57 22.48 19.61
N ASN A 2 6.89 22.35 19.52
CA ASN A 2 7.52 22.10 18.22
C ASN A 2 7.02 20.73 17.70
N LYS A 3 6.70 20.66 16.41
CA LYS A 3 6.33 19.40 15.76
C LYS A 3 7.56 18.48 15.82
N SER A 4 7.35 17.19 16.18
CA SER A 4 8.40 16.18 16.16
C SER A 4 9.07 16.12 14.78
N GLN A 5 10.39 16.13 14.74
CA GLN A 5 11.14 16.01 13.50
C GLN A 5 10.92 14.62 12.90
N ALA A 6 10.95 13.57 13.72
CA ALA A 6 10.69 12.21 13.27
C ALA A 6 9.30 12.04 12.67
N LEU A 7 8.27 12.73 13.20
CA LEU A 7 6.94 12.73 12.58
C LEU A 7 6.95 13.42 11.21
N THR A 8 7.68 14.53 11.08
CA THR A 8 7.82 15.23 9.80
C THR A 8 8.53 14.35 8.78
N ASP A 9 9.59 13.68 9.18
CA ASP A 9 10.37 12.77 8.32
C ASP A 9 9.54 11.54 7.90
N PHE A 10 8.70 11.02 8.80
CA PHE A 10 7.73 9.98 8.46
C PHE A 10 6.77 10.42 7.36
N GLN A 11 6.16 11.61 7.52
CA GLN A 11 5.22 12.16 6.54
C GLN A 11 5.88 12.35 5.16
N LEU A 12 7.10 12.88 5.12
CA LEU A 12 7.88 13.03 3.89
C LEU A 12 8.23 11.67 3.25
N ASN A 13 8.53 10.66 4.07
CA ASN A 13 8.81 9.32 3.58
C ASN A 13 7.57 8.66 2.97
N CYS A 14 6.40 8.84 3.61
CA CYS A 14 5.12 8.37 3.04
C CYS A 14 4.83 9.02 1.69
N GLN A 15 5.12 10.32 1.52
CA GLN A 15 4.97 11.01 0.23
C GLN A 15 5.87 10.39 -0.85
N LYS A 16 7.11 10.03 -0.53
CA LYS A 16 8.01 9.33 -1.47
C LYS A 16 7.46 7.96 -1.87
N TYR A 17 6.95 7.20 -0.92
CA TYR A 17 6.31 5.92 -1.22
C TYR A 17 5.07 6.08 -2.11
N TYR A 18 4.25 7.11 -1.85
CA TYR A 18 3.08 7.39 -2.68
C TYR A 18 3.45 7.81 -4.10
N ILE A 19 4.51 8.61 -4.28
CA ILE A 19 5.04 8.93 -5.61
C ILE A 19 5.49 7.64 -6.32
N CYS A 20 6.18 6.75 -5.61
CA CYS A 20 6.61 5.46 -6.17
C CYS A 20 5.41 4.60 -6.62
N TYR A 21 4.38 4.51 -5.78
CA TYR A 21 3.12 3.85 -6.12
C TYR A 21 2.49 4.45 -7.39
N SER A 22 2.33 5.77 -7.42
CA SER A 22 1.68 6.48 -8.54
C SER A 22 2.44 6.29 -9.85
N LEU A 23 3.77 6.35 -9.83
CA LEU A 23 4.60 6.10 -11.01
C LEU A 23 4.49 4.63 -11.47
N ALA A 24 4.45 3.67 -10.55
CA ALA A 24 4.26 2.27 -10.89
C ALA A 24 2.88 2.03 -11.53
N ALA A 25 1.82 2.62 -10.98
CA ALA A 25 0.46 2.52 -11.52
C ALA A 25 0.35 3.13 -12.92
N MET A 26 0.92 4.34 -13.11
CA MET A 26 0.94 5.00 -14.42
C MET A 26 1.76 4.20 -15.44
N GLY A 27 2.94 3.72 -15.05
CA GLY A 27 3.81 2.91 -15.90
C GLY A 27 3.17 1.59 -16.33
N LEU A 28 2.49 0.92 -15.40
CA LEU A 28 1.75 -0.30 -15.70
C LEU A 28 0.65 -0.04 -16.73
N LYS A 29 -0.15 0.99 -16.55
CA LYS A 29 -1.22 1.38 -17.49
C LYS A 29 -0.64 1.67 -18.87
N GLU A 30 0.38 2.50 -18.95
CA GLU A 30 1.01 2.87 -20.23
C GLU A 30 1.63 1.64 -20.94
N PHE A 31 2.28 0.77 -20.17
CA PHE A 31 2.83 -0.48 -20.70
C PHE A 31 1.74 -1.34 -21.30
N VAL A 32 0.65 -1.58 -20.56
CA VAL A 32 -0.46 -2.45 -20.98
C VAL A 32 -1.18 -1.87 -22.20
N ASP A 33 -1.43 -0.56 -22.21
CA ASP A 33 -2.04 0.12 -23.37
C ASP A 33 -1.21 0.00 -24.66
N LYS A 34 0.12 0.10 -24.56
CA LYS A 34 1.03 -0.08 -25.69
C LYS A 34 1.15 -1.55 -26.08
N PHE A 35 1.32 -2.43 -25.11
CA PHE A 35 1.52 -3.85 -25.31
C PHE A 35 0.30 -4.51 -25.96
N SER A 36 -0.91 -4.18 -25.55
CA SER A 36 -2.14 -4.70 -26.10
C SER A 36 -2.36 -4.32 -27.58
N LYS A 37 -1.91 -3.11 -27.98
CA LYS A 37 -1.96 -2.67 -29.38
C LYS A 37 -1.00 -3.44 -30.27
N LEU A 38 0.16 -3.80 -29.76
CA LEU A 38 1.17 -4.58 -30.48
C LEU A 38 0.81 -6.08 -30.53
N HIS A 39 0.09 -6.57 -29.55
CA HIS A 39 -0.30 -7.97 -29.38
C HIS A 39 -1.81 -8.12 -29.21
N PRO A 40 -2.60 -7.94 -30.29
CA PRO A 40 -4.06 -7.92 -30.20
C PRO A 40 -4.67 -9.28 -29.88
N ASN A 41 -3.93 -10.38 -30.08
CA ASN A 41 -4.44 -11.72 -29.74
C ASN A 41 -4.35 -11.95 -28.21
N ARG A 42 -5.50 -11.85 -27.55
CA ARG A 42 -5.62 -12.02 -26.10
C ARG A 42 -5.24 -13.42 -25.59
N ALA A 43 -5.20 -14.42 -26.45
CA ALA A 43 -4.78 -15.79 -26.09
C ALA A 43 -3.26 -15.96 -26.02
N ASN A 44 -2.47 -15.03 -26.58
CA ASN A 44 -1.03 -15.05 -26.45
C ASN A 44 -0.61 -14.80 -25.00
N SER A 45 0.58 -15.27 -24.64
CA SER A 45 1.15 -15.08 -23.31
C SER A 45 2.32 -14.09 -23.33
N LEU A 46 2.37 -13.22 -22.32
CA LEU A 46 3.56 -12.49 -21.92
C LEU A 46 4.38 -13.41 -20.99
N ILE A 47 5.66 -13.58 -21.33
CA ILE A 47 6.60 -14.36 -20.53
C ILE A 47 7.61 -13.39 -19.92
N VAL A 48 7.83 -13.52 -18.62
CA VAL A 48 8.87 -12.78 -17.88
C VAL A 48 9.94 -13.78 -17.46
N GLY A 49 11.18 -13.52 -17.88
CA GLY A 49 12.29 -14.42 -17.58
C GLY A 49 13.64 -13.76 -17.85
N ALA A 50 14.72 -14.52 -17.68
CA ALA A 50 16.08 -14.12 -18.00
C ALA A 50 16.60 -14.89 -19.22
N GLY A 51 17.24 -14.20 -20.18
CA GLY A 51 17.80 -14.79 -21.38
C GLY A 51 16.79 -14.94 -22.52
N HIS A 52 17.15 -15.78 -23.51
CA HIS A 52 16.28 -16.05 -24.66
C HIS A 52 15.09 -16.95 -24.22
N PRO A 53 13.88 -16.79 -24.81
CA PRO A 53 12.72 -17.63 -24.48
C PRO A 53 12.97 -19.13 -24.58
N ASP A 54 13.81 -19.55 -25.52
CA ASP A 54 14.15 -20.98 -25.73
C ASP A 54 15.07 -21.55 -24.65
N ASP A 55 15.72 -20.71 -23.83
CA ASP A 55 16.59 -21.15 -22.72
C ASP A 55 15.82 -21.67 -21.52
N GLY A 56 14.49 -21.58 -21.52
CA GLY A 56 13.62 -22.13 -20.47
C GLY A 56 13.75 -21.45 -19.08
N LYS A 57 14.42 -20.30 -18.99
CA LYS A 57 14.61 -19.56 -17.73
C LYS A 57 13.45 -18.61 -17.46
N TRP A 58 12.26 -19.17 -17.34
CA TRP A 58 11.05 -18.41 -17.10
C TRP A 58 10.83 -18.22 -15.59
N HIS A 59 10.46 -16.98 -15.21
CA HIS A 59 10.08 -16.65 -13.84
C HIS A 59 8.57 -16.53 -13.68
N GLY A 60 7.86 -16.24 -14.76
CA GLY A 60 6.41 -16.17 -14.78
C GLY A 60 5.87 -16.00 -16.19
N SER A 61 4.60 -16.33 -16.38
CA SER A 61 3.87 -16.05 -17.59
C SER A 61 2.45 -15.65 -17.25
N ILE A 62 1.85 -14.81 -18.09
CA ILE A 62 0.46 -14.40 -17.98
C ILE A 62 -0.14 -14.29 -19.38
N ASN A 63 -1.38 -14.71 -19.53
CA ASN A 63 -2.14 -14.51 -20.75
C ASN A 63 -2.43 -13.01 -20.97
N ILE A 64 -2.39 -12.51 -22.21
CA ILE A 64 -2.61 -11.09 -22.52
C ILE A 64 -4.00 -10.63 -22.06
N GLY A 65 -5.04 -11.47 -22.21
CA GLY A 65 -6.37 -11.17 -21.70
C GLY A 65 -6.38 -10.96 -20.19
N GLU A 66 -5.77 -11.89 -19.45
CA GLU A 66 -5.62 -11.82 -18.00
C GLU A 66 -4.77 -10.62 -17.56
N LEU A 67 -3.67 -10.35 -18.27
CA LEU A 67 -2.84 -9.16 -18.04
C LEU A 67 -3.66 -7.86 -18.13
N LEU A 68 -4.48 -7.75 -19.19
CA LEU A 68 -5.33 -6.57 -19.40
C LEU A 68 -6.36 -6.42 -18.27
N ASP A 69 -7.02 -7.52 -17.89
CA ASP A 69 -8.03 -7.51 -16.83
C ASP A 69 -7.41 -7.22 -15.45
N ALA A 70 -6.24 -7.82 -15.15
CA ALA A 70 -5.51 -7.58 -13.90
C ALA A 70 -4.95 -6.14 -13.76
N SER A 71 -4.77 -5.44 -14.86
CA SER A 71 -4.20 -4.09 -14.92
C SER A 71 -5.26 -2.98 -15.00
N GLN A 72 -6.55 -3.32 -14.94
CA GLN A 72 -7.62 -2.31 -14.82
C GLN A 72 -7.50 -1.54 -13.49
N PRO A 73 -8.14 -0.36 -13.35
CA PRO A 73 -8.09 0.43 -12.11
C PRO A 73 -8.50 -0.34 -10.86
N ASP A 74 -9.41 -1.29 -10.99
CA ASP A 74 -9.88 -2.21 -9.95
C ASP A 74 -9.26 -3.61 -10.05
N GLY A 75 -8.23 -3.76 -10.89
CA GLY A 75 -7.57 -5.03 -11.16
C GLY A 75 -6.59 -5.46 -10.07
N THR A 76 -6.26 -6.74 -10.10
CA THR A 76 -5.45 -7.39 -9.05
C THR A 76 -4.02 -6.84 -8.95
N PHE A 77 -3.43 -6.31 -10.02
CA PHE A 77 -2.07 -5.78 -9.98
C PHE A 77 -2.01 -4.46 -9.22
N LEU A 78 -2.90 -3.52 -9.51
CA LEU A 78 -2.95 -2.25 -8.80
C LEU A 78 -3.33 -2.44 -7.33
N ASP A 79 -4.30 -3.31 -7.04
CA ASP A 79 -4.65 -3.69 -5.68
C ASP A 79 -3.46 -4.29 -4.91
N THR A 80 -2.66 -5.15 -5.56
CA THR A 80 -1.45 -5.73 -4.95
C THR A 80 -0.40 -4.66 -4.63
N ILE A 81 -0.15 -3.72 -5.55
CA ILE A 81 0.80 -2.63 -5.33
C ILE A 81 0.28 -1.70 -4.22
N ALA A 82 -1.02 -1.38 -4.20
CA ALA A 82 -1.66 -0.57 -3.17
C ALA A 82 -1.56 -1.21 -1.77
N LYS A 83 -1.82 -2.51 -1.66
CA LYS A 83 -1.66 -3.27 -0.41
C LYS A 83 -0.21 -3.33 0.08
N SER A 84 0.73 -3.44 -0.85
CA SER A 84 2.17 -3.39 -0.54
C SER A 84 2.57 -2.01 -0.01
N PHE A 85 2.04 -0.93 -0.60
CA PHE A 85 2.23 0.44 -0.14
C PHE A 85 1.72 0.63 1.30
N ILE A 86 0.50 0.20 1.62
CA ILE A 86 -0.06 0.27 2.98
C ILE A 86 0.81 -0.49 3.98
N SER A 87 1.23 -1.70 3.61
CA SER A 87 2.07 -2.54 4.46
C SER A 87 3.43 -1.88 4.73
N THR A 88 4.01 -1.23 3.72
CA THR A 88 5.29 -0.51 3.84
C THR A 88 5.19 0.72 4.74
N ILE A 89 4.12 1.52 4.59
CA ILE A 89 3.87 2.68 5.49
C ILE A 89 3.78 2.22 6.94
N TYR A 90 2.95 1.19 7.21
CA TYR A 90 2.78 0.71 8.58
C TYR A 90 4.07 0.14 9.16
N SER A 91 4.82 -0.69 8.41
CA SER A 91 6.09 -1.24 8.88
C SER A 91 7.11 -0.13 9.15
N SER A 92 7.22 0.86 8.28
CA SER A 92 8.09 2.03 8.45
C SER A 92 7.76 2.81 9.74
N TRP A 93 6.46 3.00 10.02
CA TRP A 93 6.00 3.60 11.26
C TRP A 93 6.39 2.76 12.49
N ASP A 94 5.98 1.51 12.53
CA ASP A 94 6.05 0.66 13.73
C ASP A 94 7.50 0.27 14.07
N GLU A 95 8.33 0.02 13.05
CA GLU A 95 9.69 -0.46 13.22
C GLU A 95 10.72 0.67 13.43
N TYR A 96 10.42 1.89 12.91
CA TYR A 96 11.40 2.97 12.92
C TYR A 96 10.86 4.28 13.51
N TYR A 97 9.87 4.92 12.87
CA TYR A 97 9.50 6.30 13.20
C TYR A 97 8.81 6.45 14.57
N ARG A 98 8.00 5.49 14.95
CA ARG A 98 7.35 5.47 16.26
C ARG A 98 8.40 5.45 17.40
N ASN A 99 9.47 4.71 17.21
CA ASN A 99 10.60 4.66 18.16
C ASN A 99 11.36 5.99 18.19
N SER A 100 11.67 6.56 17.03
CA SER A 100 12.34 7.88 16.95
C SER A 100 11.52 8.99 17.60
N ILE A 101 10.19 8.99 17.46
CA ILE A 101 9.31 9.95 18.14
C ILE A 101 9.35 9.73 19.66
N ALA A 102 9.39 8.48 20.10
CA ALA A 102 9.48 8.15 21.52
C ALA A 102 10.81 8.64 22.14
N ASP A 103 11.91 8.47 21.40
CA ASP A 103 13.24 8.97 21.80
C ASP A 103 13.26 10.49 21.89
N GLU A 104 12.70 11.21 20.90
CA GLU A 104 12.56 12.68 20.94
C GLU A 104 11.74 13.17 22.14
N ALA A 105 10.73 12.39 22.55
CA ALA A 105 9.85 12.72 23.67
C ALA A 105 10.38 12.21 25.03
N GLY A 106 11.42 11.41 25.06
CA GLY A 106 11.96 10.79 26.28
C GLY A 106 11.01 9.78 26.92
N VAL A 107 10.26 9.03 26.12
CA VAL A 107 9.26 8.05 26.58
C VAL A 107 9.47 6.68 25.94
N GLU A 108 8.79 5.66 26.45
CA GLU A 108 8.77 4.36 25.79
C GLU A 108 7.92 4.39 24.51
N GLN A 109 8.32 3.65 23.48
CA GLN A 109 7.61 3.53 22.20
C GLN A 109 6.11 3.25 22.36
N LYS A 110 5.72 2.40 23.31
CA LYS A 110 4.31 2.04 23.54
C LYS A 110 3.42 3.23 23.94
N LYS A 111 4.00 4.32 24.48
CA LYS A 111 3.30 5.55 24.86
C LYS A 111 3.03 6.50 23.66
N VAL A 112 3.65 6.27 22.52
CA VAL A 112 3.40 7.03 21.29
C VAL A 112 2.20 6.44 20.59
N ILE A 113 1.11 7.18 20.54
CA ILE A 113 -0.18 6.71 20.00
C ILE A 113 -0.57 7.55 18.79
N SER A 114 -1.03 6.87 17.74
CA SER A 114 -1.72 7.45 16.59
C SER A 114 -2.91 6.58 16.23
N ASN A 115 -4.10 7.16 16.19
CA ASN A 115 -5.31 6.44 15.78
C ASN A 115 -5.22 5.99 14.32
N LEU A 116 -4.73 6.85 13.43
CA LEU A 116 -4.52 6.51 12.03
C LEU A 116 -3.64 5.27 11.85
N MET A 117 -2.51 5.21 12.60
CA MET A 117 -1.64 4.03 12.55
C MET A 117 -2.26 2.81 13.22
N GLY A 118 -3.13 3.01 14.21
CA GLY A 118 -3.97 1.96 14.79
C GLY A 118 -4.91 1.34 13.75
N ASP A 119 -5.55 2.16 12.94
CA ASP A 119 -6.43 1.72 11.85
C ASP A 119 -5.63 0.98 10.77
N LEU A 120 -4.49 1.54 10.34
CA LEU A 120 -3.60 0.87 9.38
C LEU A 120 -3.09 -0.48 9.88
N ARG A 121 -2.88 -0.63 11.19
CA ARG A 121 -2.53 -1.93 11.79
C ARG A 121 -3.61 -2.98 11.51
N HIS A 122 -4.89 -2.62 11.65
CA HIS A 122 -5.99 -3.54 11.38
C HIS A 122 -6.08 -3.91 9.90
N ILE A 123 -5.92 -2.93 9.01
CA ILE A 123 -5.94 -3.13 7.55
C ILE A 123 -4.74 -4.01 7.13
N ARG A 124 -3.52 -3.67 7.57
CA ARG A 124 -2.32 -4.48 7.29
C ARG A 124 -2.45 -5.91 7.82
N HIS A 125 -3.00 -6.08 9.03
CA HIS A 125 -3.24 -7.42 9.58
C HIS A 125 -4.13 -8.25 8.66
N CYS A 126 -5.20 -7.65 8.12
CA CYS A 126 -6.06 -8.29 7.13
C CYS A 126 -5.28 -8.66 5.87
N ILE A 127 -4.49 -7.73 5.32
CA ILE A 127 -3.70 -7.95 4.10
C ILE A 127 -2.73 -9.12 4.29
N VAL A 128 -1.93 -9.09 5.36
CA VAL A 128 -0.79 -10.02 5.55
C VAL A 128 -1.23 -11.38 6.11
N HIS A 129 -2.19 -11.40 7.02
CA HIS A 129 -2.52 -12.61 7.79
C HIS A 129 -3.86 -13.23 7.45
N LYS A 130 -4.75 -12.51 6.75
CA LYS A 130 -6.09 -12.99 6.42
C LYS A 130 -6.35 -13.08 4.90
N LYS A 131 -5.30 -13.15 4.10
CA LYS A 131 -5.40 -13.20 2.62
C LYS A 131 -6.27 -12.07 2.05
N SER A 132 -6.20 -10.89 2.65
CA SER A 132 -7.03 -9.72 2.30
C SER A 132 -8.54 -9.96 2.46
N ILE A 133 -8.97 -10.77 3.41
CA ILE A 133 -10.39 -10.97 3.73
C ILE A 133 -10.73 -10.22 5.01
N LEU A 134 -11.59 -9.20 4.89
CA LEU A 134 -12.12 -8.42 6.03
C LEU A 134 -13.18 -9.24 6.79
N SER A 135 -13.18 -9.14 8.10
CA SER A 135 -14.22 -9.65 8.98
C SER A 135 -14.83 -8.51 9.81
N ASN A 136 -14.29 -8.26 10.98
CA ASN A 136 -14.74 -7.21 11.89
C ASN A 136 -13.78 -6.00 11.98
N GLU A 137 -12.79 -5.92 11.07
CA GLU A 137 -11.84 -4.81 11.04
C GLU A 137 -12.51 -3.46 10.80
N PRO A 138 -13.52 -3.33 9.91
CA PRO A 138 -14.18 -2.04 9.67
C PRO A 138 -14.78 -1.40 10.92
N GLU A 139 -15.28 -2.21 11.86
CA GLU A 139 -15.88 -1.74 13.12
C GLU A 139 -14.85 -1.18 14.12
N LYS A 140 -13.55 -1.42 13.87
CA LYS A 140 -12.45 -1.01 14.76
C LYS A 140 -11.77 0.27 14.31
N LEU A 141 -12.07 0.75 13.08
CA LEU A 141 -11.45 1.93 12.52
C LEU A 141 -12.00 3.20 13.22
N LYS A 142 -11.11 4.16 13.49
CA LYS A 142 -11.40 5.39 14.21
C LYS A 142 -11.27 6.65 13.37
N GLU A 143 -10.32 6.67 12.46
CA GLU A 143 -9.99 7.81 11.60
C GLU A 143 -10.19 7.50 10.12
N ILE A 144 -9.91 6.27 9.68
CA ILE A 144 -10.14 5.86 8.29
C ILE A 144 -11.63 5.68 8.05
N SER A 145 -12.16 6.50 7.12
CA SER A 145 -13.60 6.55 6.79
C SER A 145 -13.97 5.70 5.57
N TRP A 146 -13.10 4.79 5.15
CA TRP A 146 -13.35 3.93 4.00
C TRP A 146 -14.59 3.06 4.22
N LYS A 147 -15.46 3.02 3.22
CA LYS A 147 -16.70 2.20 3.26
C LYS A 147 -16.36 0.71 3.08
N LEU A 148 -15.61 0.17 4.05
CA LEU A 148 -15.23 -1.23 4.05
C LEU A 148 -16.41 -2.10 4.51
N VAL A 149 -16.56 -3.24 3.86
CA VAL A 149 -17.53 -4.28 4.22
C VAL A 149 -16.81 -5.61 4.40
N ALA A 150 -17.39 -6.52 5.18
CA ALA A 150 -16.84 -7.87 5.31
C ALA A 150 -16.74 -8.56 3.93
N GLY A 151 -15.62 -9.23 3.69
CA GLY A 151 -15.31 -9.86 2.42
C GLY A 151 -13.94 -9.48 1.86
N PRO A 152 -13.70 -9.66 0.57
CA PRO A 152 -12.42 -9.30 -0.06
C PRO A 152 -12.13 -7.80 0.07
N LEU A 153 -10.94 -7.48 0.59
CA LEU A 153 -10.43 -6.11 0.63
C LEU A 153 -9.87 -5.74 -0.75
N CYS A 154 -10.38 -4.70 -1.35
CA CYS A 154 -9.81 -4.03 -2.51
C CYS A 154 -9.45 -2.60 -2.14
N ILE A 155 -8.26 -2.15 -2.53
CA ILE A 155 -7.76 -0.81 -2.23
C ILE A 155 -7.77 0.01 -3.51
N SER A 156 -8.61 1.05 -3.56
CA SER A 156 -8.67 1.97 -4.69
C SER A 156 -7.65 3.10 -4.58
N ASP A 157 -7.45 3.81 -5.69
CA ASP A 157 -6.58 4.99 -5.73
C ASP A 157 -7.12 6.13 -4.86
N GLU A 158 -8.46 6.33 -4.84
CA GLU A 158 -9.10 7.33 -3.99
C GLU A 158 -8.87 7.04 -2.50
N MET A 159 -8.90 5.77 -2.09
CA MET A 159 -8.59 5.37 -0.72
C MET A 159 -7.15 5.71 -0.35
N LEU A 160 -6.20 5.53 -1.27
CA LEU A 160 -4.81 5.90 -1.03
C LEU A 160 -4.59 7.41 -1.00
N GLN A 161 -5.30 8.19 -1.83
CA GLN A 161 -5.28 9.65 -1.78
C GLN A 161 -5.81 10.15 -0.43
N GLU A 162 -6.96 9.64 0.02
CA GLU A 162 -7.52 9.95 1.34
C GLU A 162 -6.54 9.60 2.46
N LEU A 163 -5.91 8.43 2.40
CA LEU A 163 -4.89 8.02 3.36
C LEU A 163 -3.72 9.01 3.41
N MET A 164 -3.23 9.46 2.26
CA MET A 164 -2.14 10.43 2.20
C MET A 164 -2.53 11.79 2.78
N ASP A 165 -3.77 12.23 2.55
CA ASP A 165 -4.30 13.44 3.19
C ASP A 165 -4.35 13.31 4.71
N GLN A 166 -4.76 12.14 5.22
CA GLN A 166 -4.77 11.85 6.65
C GLN A 166 -3.35 11.75 7.22
N VAL A 167 -2.42 11.11 6.54
CA VAL A 167 -0.99 11.05 6.94
C VAL A 167 -0.39 12.44 7.03
N ASN A 168 -0.66 13.33 6.07
CA ASN A 168 -0.13 14.70 6.08
C ASN A 168 -0.67 15.54 7.26
N LYS A 169 -1.87 15.23 7.75
CA LYS A 169 -2.53 15.91 8.87
C LYS A 169 -2.39 15.19 10.20
N MET A 170 -1.82 13.96 10.20
CA MET A 170 -1.78 13.15 11.40
C MET A 170 -1.03 13.82 12.53
N THR A 171 -1.49 13.54 13.73
CA THR A 171 -0.84 13.90 14.99
C THR A 171 -0.56 12.65 15.80
N VAL A 172 0.34 12.78 16.74
CA VAL A 172 0.63 11.75 17.74
C VAL A 172 0.33 12.29 19.13
N SER A 173 -0.18 11.43 19.98
CA SER A 173 -0.32 11.70 21.42
C SER A 173 0.70 10.88 22.20
N ILE A 174 1.19 11.45 23.29
CA ILE A 174 2.05 10.77 24.26
C ILE A 174 1.22 10.46 25.49
N GLU A 175 1.01 9.18 25.78
CA GLU A 175 0.34 8.78 27.02
C GLU A 175 1.21 9.14 28.23
N GLY A 176 0.61 9.83 29.17
CA GLY A 176 1.26 10.21 30.45
C GLY A 176 1.69 8.99 31.27
N PRO A 177 2.43 9.24 32.35
CA PRO A 177 2.82 8.20 33.30
C PRO A 177 1.62 7.54 33.99
#